data_591cb7744133b05257e6c1f3ba9b3784
#
_entry.id   591cb7744133b05257e6c1f3ba9b3784
#
_cell.length_a   1.000
_cell.length_b   1.000
_cell.length_c   1.000
_cell.angle_alpha   90.00
_cell.angle_beta   90.00
_cell.angle_gamma   90.00
#
_symmetry.space_group_name_H-M   'P 1'
#
loop_
_entity.id
_entity.type
_entity.pdbx_description
1 polymer ?
#
loop_
_entity_poly.entity_id
_entity_poly.type
_entity_poly.pdbx_seq_one_letter_code
_entity_poly.pdbx_strand_id
1 'polypeptide(L)'
;MKKFNKAAIVAATAVASLVLAGCGGGGSASGPLKIGSLLPETGSLAFLGPPEFAGVDLAVADINAAGGVLGENIEHVRGDSGDTSTDIAQQTADSHIAAGVSAIVGAASSGVSFTVIDKIAGAGIVHFSPANTSPDFTNYADDGYYFRTAPSDTFQGAVLGQLMAKEGATNAVILNLDDAYGNGLAKYAMAAFTGTSTNIVYNPQAAEFSADVAKAKAAKPDAIAIIGFDETAKIFTELIKQGIGPDKVKTYLV
;
A
#
# COMPACT_ATOMS: atom_id res chain seq x y z
N MET A 1 -49.37 -31.26 60.80
CA MET A 1 -49.11 -29.91 60.24
C MET A 1 -47.60 -29.73 60.23
N LYS A 2 -46.96 -29.88 59.03
CA LYS A 2 -45.50 -29.73 58.87
C LYS A 2 -45.19 -28.23 58.60
N LYS A 3 -44.35 -27.66 59.47
CA LYS A 3 -43.89 -26.28 59.31
C LYS A 3 -42.88 -26.21 58.16
N PHE A 4 -43.16 -25.53 57.09
CA PHE A 4 -42.21 -25.23 56.01
C PHE A 4 -41.20 -24.18 56.52
N ASN A 5 -39.92 -24.50 56.44
CA ASN A 5 -38.84 -23.63 56.84
C ASN A 5 -38.66 -22.47 55.83
N LYS A 6 -38.97 -21.26 56.27
CA LYS A 6 -38.81 -20.03 55.51
C LYS A 6 -37.33 -19.70 55.12
N ALA A 7 -36.39 -20.42 55.70
CA ALA A 7 -34.97 -20.22 55.42
C ALA A 7 -34.50 -20.82 54.09
N ALA A 8 -35.23 -21.75 53.47
CA ALA A 8 -34.84 -22.39 52.23
C ALA A 8 -35.18 -21.55 50.96
N ILE A 9 -36.11 -20.57 51.07
CA ILE A 9 -36.54 -19.76 49.94
C ILE A 9 -35.62 -18.56 49.73
N VAL A 10 -34.93 -18.06 50.74
CA VAL A 10 -34.00 -16.92 50.63
C VAL A 10 -32.65 -17.35 50.01
N ALA A 11 -32.24 -18.62 50.17
CA ALA A 11 -31.02 -19.13 49.57
C ALA A 11 -31.13 -19.38 48.05
N ALA A 12 -32.32 -19.72 47.55
CA ALA A 12 -32.54 -19.99 46.13
C ALA A 12 -32.58 -18.70 45.27
N THR A 13 -32.97 -17.56 45.83
CA THR A 13 -33.00 -16.26 45.12
C THR A 13 -31.63 -15.60 45.07
N ALA A 14 -30.73 -15.89 45.95
CA ALA A 14 -29.34 -15.32 45.96
C ALA A 14 -28.43 -15.99 44.91
N VAL A 15 -28.71 -17.25 44.52
CA VAL A 15 -27.89 -17.97 43.52
C VAL A 15 -28.32 -17.61 42.07
N ALA A 16 -29.59 -17.25 41.85
CA ALA A 16 -30.10 -16.86 40.53
C ALA A 16 -29.59 -15.45 40.06
N SER A 17 -29.19 -14.58 40.98
CA SER A 17 -28.68 -13.26 40.68
C SER A 17 -27.18 -13.21 40.35
N LEU A 18 -26.41 -14.27 40.63
CA LEU A 18 -24.98 -14.32 40.29
C LEU A 18 -24.70 -14.87 38.88
N VAL A 19 -25.68 -15.49 38.22
CA VAL A 19 -25.48 -16.07 36.87
C VAL A 19 -25.74 -15.05 35.74
N LEU A 20 -26.42 -13.91 36.03
CA LEU A 20 -26.65 -12.85 35.03
C LEU A 20 -25.54 -11.80 35.00
N ALA A 21 -24.56 -11.85 35.90
CA ALA A 21 -23.45 -10.87 35.91
C ALA A 21 -22.23 -11.33 35.06
N GLY A 22 -22.30 -12.48 34.39
CA GLY A 22 -21.16 -13.11 33.71
C GLY A 22 -21.09 -12.88 32.18
N CYS A 23 -21.99 -12.12 31.55
CA CYS A 23 -21.98 -11.86 30.10
C CYS A 23 -21.91 -10.36 29.77
N GLY A 24 -21.08 -9.63 30.46
CA GLY A 24 -20.88 -8.19 30.25
C GLY A 24 -19.43 -7.76 30.20
N GLY A 25 -18.52 -8.66 29.78
CA GLY A 25 -17.08 -8.38 29.72
C GLY A 25 -16.53 -8.25 28.28
N GLY A 26 -17.36 -7.96 27.30
CA GLY A 26 -16.91 -7.40 26.02
C GLY A 26 -16.87 -5.89 26.24
N GLY A 27 -15.69 -5.32 26.45
CA GLY A 27 -15.51 -3.86 26.41
C GLY A 27 -15.97 -3.39 25.03
N SER A 28 -17.20 -2.88 24.92
CA SER A 28 -17.56 -2.05 23.81
C SER A 28 -16.55 -0.91 23.81
N ALA A 29 -15.71 -0.81 22.80
CA ALA A 29 -14.93 0.38 22.59
C ALA A 29 -15.96 1.52 22.51
N SER A 30 -16.09 2.28 23.58
CA SER A 30 -17.01 3.41 23.65
C SER A 30 -16.35 4.57 22.96
N GLY A 31 -16.82 4.91 21.77
CA GLY A 31 -16.33 6.05 20.98
C GLY A 31 -16.46 5.80 19.49
N PRO A 32 -16.30 6.86 18.70
CA PRO A 32 -16.40 6.78 17.25
C PRO A 32 -15.35 5.85 16.66
N LEU A 33 -15.71 5.14 15.60
CA LEU A 33 -14.74 4.39 14.80
C LEU A 33 -13.74 5.38 14.17
N LYS A 34 -12.45 5.13 14.34
CA LYS A 34 -11.38 5.94 13.77
C LYS A 34 -10.72 5.22 12.61
N ILE A 35 -10.59 5.94 11.48
CA ILE A 35 -9.88 5.49 10.30
C ILE A 35 -8.64 6.37 10.13
N GLY A 36 -7.46 5.76 10.10
CA GLY A 36 -6.23 6.43 9.74
C GLY A 36 -6.04 6.49 8.22
N SER A 37 -5.37 7.52 7.70
CA SER A 37 -4.79 7.48 6.38
C SER A 37 -3.28 7.65 6.46
N LEU A 38 -2.54 6.80 5.76
CA LEU A 38 -1.09 6.81 5.62
C LEU A 38 -0.79 7.00 4.13
N LEU A 39 -0.91 8.25 3.66
CA LEU A 39 -0.88 8.59 2.22
C LEU A 39 0.21 9.64 1.94
N PRO A 40 0.77 9.73 0.72
CA PRO A 40 1.94 10.54 0.46
C PRO A 40 1.60 12.04 0.39
N GLU A 41 1.86 12.79 1.48
CA GLU A 41 1.89 14.26 1.46
C GLU A 41 3.26 14.78 0.99
N THR A 42 4.31 13.99 1.27
CA THR A 42 5.69 14.28 0.87
C THR A 42 6.33 13.07 0.18
N GLY A 43 7.53 13.27 -0.39
CA GLY A 43 8.27 12.22 -1.09
C GLY A 43 7.92 12.11 -2.58
N SER A 44 8.46 11.09 -3.24
CA SER A 44 8.40 10.90 -4.71
C SER A 44 6.99 10.61 -5.26
N LEU A 45 6.03 10.26 -4.41
CA LEU A 45 4.63 10.05 -4.76
C LEU A 45 3.70 11.16 -4.24
N ALA A 46 4.21 12.29 -3.78
CA ALA A 46 3.38 13.37 -3.22
C ALA A 46 2.27 13.86 -4.16
N PHE A 47 2.43 13.69 -5.47
CA PHE A 47 1.41 14.04 -6.47
C PHE A 47 0.14 13.16 -6.38
N LEU A 48 0.23 11.95 -5.82
CA LEU A 48 -0.92 11.06 -5.59
C LEU A 48 -1.68 11.41 -4.29
N GLY A 49 -1.04 12.06 -3.34
CA GLY A 49 -1.63 12.37 -2.04
C GLY A 49 -2.97 13.11 -2.12
N PRO A 50 -3.07 14.26 -2.81
CA PRO A 50 -4.32 15.01 -2.87
C PRO A 50 -5.53 14.22 -3.34
N PRO A 51 -5.51 13.47 -4.47
CA PRO A 51 -6.66 12.67 -4.90
C PRO A 51 -6.96 11.50 -3.96
N GLU A 52 -5.95 10.86 -3.36
CA GLU A 52 -6.15 9.75 -2.42
C GLU A 52 -6.79 10.24 -1.12
N PHE A 53 -6.30 11.34 -0.54
CA PHE A 53 -6.95 11.95 0.63
C PHE A 53 -8.37 12.40 0.34
N ALA A 54 -8.61 12.99 -0.83
CA ALA A 54 -9.97 13.39 -1.22
C ALA A 54 -10.93 12.19 -1.30
N GLY A 55 -10.45 11.04 -1.77
CA GLY A 55 -11.22 9.80 -1.79
C GLY A 55 -11.60 9.32 -0.39
N VAL A 56 -10.64 9.35 0.55
CA VAL A 56 -10.90 8.98 1.95
C VAL A 56 -11.86 9.97 2.60
N ASP A 57 -11.64 11.28 2.43
CA ASP A 57 -12.50 12.33 3.00
C ASP A 57 -13.94 12.23 2.47
N LEU A 58 -14.11 11.94 1.18
CA LEU A 58 -15.44 11.72 0.59
C LEU A 58 -16.11 10.50 1.18
N ALA A 59 -15.42 9.37 1.29
CA ALA A 59 -15.97 8.15 1.89
C ALA A 59 -16.42 8.38 3.35
N VAL A 60 -15.59 9.08 4.13
CA VAL A 60 -15.92 9.47 5.52
C VAL A 60 -17.17 10.37 5.56
N ALA A 61 -17.24 11.36 4.66
CA ALA A 61 -18.41 12.25 4.57
C ALA A 61 -19.69 11.50 4.22
N ASP A 62 -19.64 10.59 3.24
CA ASP A 62 -20.78 9.79 2.82
C ASP A 62 -21.26 8.83 3.92
N ILE A 63 -20.34 8.16 4.61
CA ILE A 63 -20.66 7.28 5.75
C ILE A 63 -21.34 8.09 6.86
N ASN A 64 -20.80 9.25 7.21
CA ASN A 64 -21.35 10.10 8.26
C ASN A 64 -22.72 10.69 7.87
N ALA A 65 -22.91 11.08 6.61
CA ALA A 65 -24.20 11.52 6.09
C ALA A 65 -25.26 10.42 6.11
N ALA A 66 -24.85 9.15 5.98
CA ALA A 66 -25.72 7.99 6.09
C ALA A 66 -26.05 7.57 7.54
N GLY A 67 -25.53 8.29 8.55
CA GLY A 67 -25.78 8.03 9.98
C GLY A 67 -24.60 7.39 10.71
N GLY A 68 -23.44 7.33 10.08
CA GLY A 68 -22.20 6.83 10.67
C GLY A 68 -22.15 5.31 10.82
N VAL A 69 -21.28 4.83 11.68
CA VAL A 69 -21.14 3.43 12.04
C VAL A 69 -21.70 3.21 13.44
N LEU A 70 -22.62 2.26 13.60
CA LEU A 70 -23.34 2.00 14.86
C LEU A 70 -24.05 3.23 15.45
N GLY A 71 -24.45 4.20 14.60
CA GLY A 71 -25.13 5.42 14.99
C GLY A 71 -24.21 6.57 15.42
N GLU A 72 -22.90 6.42 15.27
CA GLU A 72 -21.91 7.46 15.56
C GLU A 72 -21.11 7.80 14.29
N ASN A 73 -20.76 9.08 14.14
CA ASN A 73 -19.88 9.51 13.06
C ASN A 73 -18.50 8.87 13.20
N ILE A 74 -17.91 8.45 12.08
CA ILE A 74 -16.51 8.02 12.06
C ILE A 74 -15.58 9.22 12.04
N GLU A 75 -14.39 9.06 12.61
CA GLU A 75 -13.31 10.06 12.61
C GLU A 75 -12.23 9.67 11.63
N HIS A 76 -11.71 10.65 10.88
CA HIS A 76 -10.57 10.48 9.99
C HIS A 76 -9.32 11.11 10.61
N VAL A 77 -8.26 10.31 10.79
CA VAL A 77 -6.95 10.73 11.28
C VAL A 77 -5.97 10.70 10.11
N ARG A 78 -5.59 11.88 9.59
CA ARG A 78 -4.68 11.98 8.46
C ARG A 78 -3.22 11.82 8.89
N GLY A 79 -2.39 11.24 8.02
CA GLY A 79 -0.97 11.14 8.23
C GLY A 79 -0.19 10.94 6.93
N ASP A 80 1.00 11.54 6.89
CA ASP A 80 1.92 11.44 5.77
C ASP A 80 2.61 10.07 5.76
N SER A 81 2.75 9.48 4.59
CA SER A 81 3.53 8.26 4.39
C SER A 81 4.99 8.54 4.00
N GLY A 82 5.31 9.75 3.54
CA GLY A 82 6.62 10.03 2.97
C GLY A 82 6.98 9.06 1.85
N ASP A 83 8.24 8.70 1.77
CA ASP A 83 8.80 7.66 0.90
C ASP A 83 9.77 6.75 1.67
N THR A 84 10.39 5.78 0.97
CA THR A 84 11.31 4.79 1.58
C THR A 84 12.62 5.37 2.09
N SER A 85 12.93 6.64 1.80
CA SER A 85 14.14 7.33 2.26
C SER A 85 13.99 7.97 3.65
N THR A 86 12.77 7.92 4.23
CA THR A 86 12.43 8.56 5.51
C THR A 86 11.75 7.60 6.46
N ASP A 87 11.72 7.95 7.76
CA ASP A 87 10.99 7.19 8.79
C ASP A 87 9.55 7.73 9.01
N ILE A 88 9.04 8.60 8.12
CA ILE A 88 7.75 9.27 8.27
C ILE A 88 6.62 8.23 8.39
N ALA A 89 6.58 7.23 7.52
CA ALA A 89 5.54 6.19 7.56
C ALA A 89 5.51 5.45 8.91
N GLN A 90 6.67 5.14 9.48
CA GLN A 90 6.76 4.45 10.76
C GLN A 90 6.26 5.32 11.91
N GLN A 91 6.60 6.62 11.92
CA GLN A 91 6.12 7.58 12.91
C GLN A 91 4.61 7.79 12.80
N THR A 92 4.08 7.88 11.57
CA THR A 92 2.64 7.99 11.32
C THR A 92 1.90 6.72 11.77
N ALA A 93 2.43 5.53 11.48
CA ALA A 93 1.85 4.28 11.95
C ALA A 93 1.81 4.22 13.49
N ASP A 94 2.89 4.62 14.17
CA ASP A 94 2.92 4.70 15.64
C ASP A 94 1.86 5.67 16.18
N SER A 95 1.70 6.82 15.54
CA SER A 95 0.68 7.82 15.91
C SER A 95 -0.73 7.28 15.72
N HIS A 96 -1.00 6.57 14.62
CA HIS A 96 -2.29 5.95 14.35
C HIS A 96 -2.63 4.84 15.35
N ILE A 97 -1.66 3.98 15.68
CA ILE A 97 -1.80 2.96 16.71
C ILE A 97 -2.13 3.60 18.07
N ALA A 98 -1.39 4.65 18.44
CA ALA A 98 -1.62 5.38 19.69
C ALA A 98 -2.99 6.09 19.71
N ALA A 99 -3.47 6.58 18.56
CA ALA A 99 -4.79 7.19 18.42
C ALA A 99 -5.94 6.17 18.48
N GLY A 100 -5.64 4.86 18.41
CA GLY A 100 -6.61 3.78 18.45
C GLY A 100 -7.44 3.69 17.18
N VAL A 101 -6.83 3.88 15.99
CA VAL A 101 -7.52 3.66 14.72
C VAL A 101 -7.81 2.16 14.53
N SER A 102 -8.91 1.85 13.87
CA SER A 102 -9.33 0.47 13.58
C SER A 102 -8.86 -0.02 12.21
N ALA A 103 -8.62 0.91 11.30
CA ALA A 103 -8.06 0.63 9.98
C ALA A 103 -7.19 1.79 9.52
N ILE A 104 -6.22 1.49 8.64
CA ILE A 104 -5.34 2.47 8.00
C ILE A 104 -5.47 2.31 6.48
N VAL A 105 -5.86 3.38 5.79
CA VAL A 105 -5.87 3.47 4.33
C VAL A 105 -4.51 4.00 3.86
N GLY A 106 -3.79 3.20 3.09
CA GLY A 106 -2.42 3.50 2.64
C GLY A 106 -1.53 2.25 2.78
N ALA A 107 -0.19 2.33 2.56
CA ALA A 107 0.40 3.43 1.86
C ALA A 107 0.21 3.28 0.34
N ALA A 108 0.51 4.34 -0.43
CA ALA A 108 0.48 4.27 -1.90
C ALA A 108 1.67 3.45 -2.44
N SER A 109 2.88 3.72 -1.96
CA SER A 109 4.09 2.97 -2.35
C SER A 109 4.12 1.57 -1.74
N SER A 110 4.41 0.56 -2.58
CA SER A 110 4.64 -0.81 -2.11
C SER A 110 5.83 -0.88 -1.14
N GLY A 111 6.94 -0.21 -1.47
CA GLY A 111 8.13 -0.17 -0.61
C GLY A 111 7.82 0.43 0.76
N VAL A 112 7.04 1.51 0.82
CA VAL A 112 6.64 2.13 2.09
C VAL A 112 5.74 1.20 2.90
N SER A 113 4.73 0.56 2.28
CA SER A 113 3.84 -0.37 2.98
C SER A 113 4.62 -1.52 3.64
N PHE A 114 5.67 -2.05 2.99
CA PHE A 114 6.52 -3.09 3.60
C PHE A 114 7.29 -2.62 4.84
N THR A 115 7.53 -1.32 5.01
CA THR A 115 8.20 -0.81 6.22
C THR A 115 7.29 -0.81 7.45
N VAL A 116 5.98 -0.88 7.27
CA VAL A 116 4.98 -0.72 8.35
C VAL A 116 3.99 -1.88 8.49
N ILE A 117 3.92 -2.79 7.50
CA ILE A 117 2.90 -3.85 7.46
C ILE A 117 2.91 -4.73 8.70
N ASP A 118 4.09 -5.19 9.15
CA ASP A 118 4.21 -6.04 10.34
C ASP A 118 3.77 -5.29 11.61
N LYS A 119 4.10 -4.01 11.71
CA LYS A 119 3.71 -3.16 12.85
C LYS A 119 2.20 -2.97 12.91
N ILE A 120 1.56 -2.68 11.78
CA ILE A 120 0.12 -2.43 11.68
C ILE A 120 -0.65 -3.74 11.92
N ALA A 121 -0.27 -4.84 11.25
CA ALA A 121 -0.88 -6.15 11.42
C ALA A 121 -0.69 -6.67 12.86
N GLY A 122 0.52 -6.54 13.42
CA GLY A 122 0.82 -6.93 14.81
C GLY A 122 0.02 -6.13 15.86
N ALA A 123 -0.46 -4.93 15.51
CA ALA A 123 -1.37 -4.16 16.35
C ALA A 123 -2.86 -4.57 16.17
N GLY A 124 -3.17 -5.52 15.29
CA GLY A 124 -4.53 -5.94 14.99
C GLY A 124 -5.34 -4.90 14.20
N ILE A 125 -4.67 -4.05 13.44
CA ILE A 125 -5.27 -2.96 12.65
C ILE A 125 -5.32 -3.37 11.19
N VAL A 126 -6.46 -3.18 10.52
CA VAL A 126 -6.59 -3.44 9.09
C VAL A 126 -5.74 -2.44 8.31
N HIS A 127 -4.87 -2.96 7.45
CA HIS A 127 -4.01 -2.18 6.55
C HIS A 127 -4.54 -2.32 5.11
N PHE A 128 -5.09 -1.26 4.55
CA PHE A 128 -5.79 -1.29 3.26
C PHE A 128 -5.16 -0.31 2.27
N SER A 129 -4.38 -0.82 1.32
CA SER A 129 -3.72 0.03 0.32
C SER A 129 -4.61 0.30 -0.90
N PRO A 130 -4.72 1.56 -1.35
CA PRO A 130 -5.40 1.90 -2.60
C PRO A 130 -4.55 1.63 -3.85
N ALA A 131 -3.21 1.51 -3.72
CA ALA A 131 -2.31 1.58 -4.86
C ALA A 131 -1.18 0.54 -4.89
N ASN A 132 -0.96 -0.23 -3.83
CA ASN A 132 0.14 -1.22 -3.81
C ASN A 132 -0.07 -2.32 -4.84
N THR A 133 0.94 -2.56 -5.66
CA THR A 133 0.90 -3.52 -6.76
C THR A 133 1.94 -4.64 -6.65
N SER A 134 2.97 -4.50 -5.79
CA SER A 134 4.02 -5.53 -5.66
C SER A 134 3.44 -6.94 -5.51
N PRO A 135 3.96 -7.93 -6.28
CA PRO A 135 3.54 -9.32 -6.18
C PRO A 135 3.77 -9.94 -4.80
N ASP A 136 4.74 -9.41 -4.05
CA ASP A 136 5.18 -9.97 -2.77
C ASP A 136 4.11 -9.86 -1.67
N PHE A 137 3.13 -8.96 -1.82
CA PHE A 137 1.98 -8.92 -0.91
C PHE A 137 1.04 -10.13 -1.03
N THR A 138 1.02 -10.83 -2.17
CA THR A 138 0.01 -11.88 -2.43
C THR A 138 0.07 -13.03 -1.43
N ASN A 139 1.27 -13.36 -0.94
CA ASN A 139 1.49 -14.43 0.03
C ASN A 139 2.23 -13.92 1.27
N TYR A 140 2.08 -12.65 1.59
CA TYR A 140 2.69 -12.08 2.79
C TYR A 140 2.03 -12.63 4.05
N ALA A 141 2.82 -12.83 5.10
CA ALA A 141 2.32 -13.34 6.37
C ALA A 141 1.79 -12.18 7.24
N ASP A 142 0.62 -11.68 6.88
CA ASP A 142 -0.03 -10.51 7.50
C ASP A 142 -1.18 -10.88 8.47
N ASP A 143 -1.35 -12.17 8.76
CA ASP A 143 -2.44 -12.71 9.59
C ASP A 143 -3.85 -12.28 9.12
N GLY A 144 -4.00 -11.91 7.84
CA GLY A 144 -5.27 -11.47 7.26
C GLY A 144 -5.62 -10.01 7.55
N TYR A 145 -4.65 -9.19 7.92
CA TYR A 145 -4.85 -7.76 8.17
C TYR A 145 -4.52 -6.86 6.98
N TYR A 146 -3.84 -7.36 5.95
CA TYR A 146 -3.49 -6.55 4.78
C TYR A 146 -4.43 -6.81 3.59
N PHE A 147 -4.87 -5.72 2.95
CA PHE A 147 -5.73 -5.73 1.76
C PHE A 147 -5.27 -4.66 0.76
N ARG A 148 -5.63 -4.82 -0.50
CA ARG A 148 -5.39 -3.83 -1.56
C ARG A 148 -6.49 -3.85 -2.61
N THR A 149 -6.76 -2.70 -3.26
CA THR A 149 -7.67 -2.60 -4.40
C THR A 149 -6.96 -2.75 -5.75
N ALA A 150 -5.67 -2.36 -5.82
CA ALA A 150 -4.90 -2.47 -7.04
C ALA A 150 -4.55 -3.92 -7.39
N PRO A 151 -4.59 -4.33 -8.68
CA PRO A 151 -4.15 -5.65 -9.10
C PRO A 151 -2.63 -5.82 -8.94
N SER A 152 -2.18 -7.08 -8.84
CA SER A 152 -0.75 -7.39 -8.74
C SER A 152 0.00 -7.08 -10.03
N ASP A 153 1.25 -6.65 -9.92
CA ASP A 153 2.20 -6.44 -11.03
C ASP A 153 2.53 -7.72 -11.83
N THR A 154 2.07 -8.88 -11.37
CA THR A 154 2.06 -10.09 -12.21
C THR A 154 1.28 -9.86 -13.50
N PHE A 155 0.21 -9.07 -13.46
CA PHE A 155 -0.59 -8.70 -14.63
C PHE A 155 0.02 -7.53 -15.40
N GLN A 156 0.36 -6.44 -14.74
CA GLN A 156 0.91 -5.27 -15.38
C GLN A 156 2.25 -5.58 -16.07
N GLY A 157 3.14 -6.29 -15.40
CA GLY A 157 4.40 -6.72 -15.97
C GLY A 157 4.21 -7.63 -17.19
N ALA A 158 3.30 -8.62 -17.08
CA ALA A 158 3.00 -9.50 -18.22
C ALA A 158 2.46 -8.72 -19.42
N VAL A 159 1.56 -7.76 -19.19
CA VAL A 159 1.04 -6.88 -20.27
C VAL A 159 2.14 -6.04 -20.88
N LEU A 160 3.02 -5.44 -20.08
CA LEU A 160 4.15 -4.64 -20.57
C LEU A 160 5.09 -5.46 -21.44
N GLY A 161 5.51 -6.64 -20.99
CA GLY A 161 6.39 -7.53 -21.75
C GLY A 161 5.77 -7.99 -23.08
N GLN A 162 4.49 -8.37 -23.05
CA GLN A 162 3.74 -8.75 -24.25
C GLN A 162 3.53 -7.57 -25.20
N LEU A 163 3.27 -6.37 -24.69
CA LEU A 163 3.10 -5.16 -25.49
C LEU A 163 4.39 -4.82 -26.24
N MET A 164 5.53 -4.80 -25.56
CA MET A 164 6.83 -4.58 -26.19
C MET A 164 7.09 -5.58 -27.32
N ALA A 165 6.86 -6.88 -27.08
CA ALA A 165 7.02 -7.92 -28.08
C ALA A 165 6.05 -7.77 -29.26
N LYS A 166 4.77 -7.50 -28.98
CA LYS A 166 3.73 -7.25 -30.01
C LYS A 166 4.06 -6.06 -30.88
N GLU A 167 4.69 -5.05 -30.33
CA GLU A 167 5.11 -3.87 -31.09
C GLU A 167 6.45 -4.01 -31.79
N GLY A 168 7.02 -5.21 -31.79
CA GLY A 168 8.19 -5.61 -32.57
C GLY A 168 9.53 -5.40 -31.88
N ALA A 169 9.54 -5.14 -30.58
CA ALA A 169 10.78 -5.08 -29.83
C ALA A 169 11.45 -6.46 -29.77
N THR A 170 12.77 -6.49 -29.94
CA THR A 170 13.59 -7.70 -29.89
C THR A 170 14.68 -7.63 -28.83
N ASN A 171 15.06 -6.43 -28.42
CA ASN A 171 16.09 -6.17 -27.41
C ASN A 171 15.66 -5.01 -26.50
N ALA A 172 15.07 -5.34 -25.35
CA ALA A 172 14.55 -4.34 -24.42
C ALA A 172 15.52 -4.07 -23.26
N VAL A 173 15.57 -2.82 -22.82
CA VAL A 173 16.13 -2.43 -21.53
C VAL A 173 14.97 -2.06 -20.59
N ILE A 174 15.00 -2.60 -19.37
CA ILE A 174 14.07 -2.24 -18.30
C ILE A 174 14.87 -1.51 -17.22
N LEU A 175 14.61 -0.21 -17.08
CA LEU A 175 15.11 0.64 -16.00
C LEU A 175 14.06 0.66 -14.91
N ASN A 176 14.36 0.14 -13.72
CA ASN A 176 13.41 0.15 -12.60
C ASN A 176 14.04 0.69 -11.32
N LEU A 177 13.24 1.40 -10.54
CA LEU A 177 13.65 1.82 -9.21
C LEU A 177 13.90 0.61 -8.30
N ASP A 178 14.86 0.75 -7.37
CA ASP A 178 15.21 -0.29 -6.41
C ASP A 178 14.23 -0.29 -5.23
N ASP A 179 13.05 -0.85 -5.46
CA ASP A 179 12.06 -1.11 -4.41
C ASP A 179 11.18 -2.32 -4.77
N ALA A 180 10.25 -2.67 -3.87
CA ALA A 180 9.37 -3.84 -4.04
C ALA A 180 8.43 -3.71 -5.26
N TYR A 181 7.99 -2.49 -5.62
CA TYR A 181 7.20 -2.24 -6.83
C TYR A 181 8.05 -2.44 -8.09
N GLY A 182 9.14 -1.67 -8.21
CA GLY A 182 9.98 -1.68 -9.41
C GLY A 182 10.56 -3.05 -9.72
N ASN A 183 11.12 -3.71 -8.71
CA ASN A 183 11.71 -5.04 -8.85
C ASN A 183 10.66 -6.10 -9.21
N GLY A 184 9.47 -6.02 -8.60
CA GLY A 184 8.36 -6.92 -8.87
C GLY A 184 7.86 -6.79 -10.31
N LEU A 185 7.54 -5.60 -10.75
CA LEU A 185 7.01 -5.34 -12.09
C LEU A 185 8.03 -5.69 -13.18
N ALA A 186 9.30 -5.28 -13.02
CA ALA A 186 10.38 -5.60 -13.95
C ALA A 186 10.55 -7.12 -14.14
N LYS A 187 10.50 -7.90 -13.06
CA LYS A 187 10.58 -9.37 -13.09
C LYS A 187 9.53 -9.98 -14.01
N TYR A 188 8.27 -9.55 -13.88
CA TYR A 188 7.18 -10.12 -14.68
C TYR A 188 7.14 -9.57 -16.10
N ALA A 189 7.61 -8.33 -16.33
CA ALA A 189 7.78 -7.78 -17.68
C ALA A 189 8.85 -8.56 -18.46
N MET A 190 10.00 -8.82 -17.85
CA MET A 190 11.04 -9.65 -18.46
C MET A 190 10.59 -11.07 -18.73
N ALA A 191 9.86 -11.68 -17.81
CA ALA A 191 9.37 -13.06 -17.96
C ALA A 191 8.36 -13.20 -19.12
N ALA A 192 7.61 -12.15 -19.42
CA ALA A 192 6.61 -12.15 -20.50
C ALA A 192 7.16 -11.64 -21.84
N PHE A 193 8.31 -10.98 -21.85
CA PHE A 193 8.94 -10.49 -23.05
C PHE A 193 9.68 -11.63 -23.80
N THR A 194 9.39 -11.81 -25.07
CA THR A 194 9.94 -12.92 -25.86
C THR A 194 11.30 -12.62 -26.49
N GLY A 195 11.76 -11.36 -26.43
CA GLY A 195 13.08 -10.93 -26.91
C GLY A 195 14.17 -11.05 -25.83
N THR A 196 15.32 -10.45 -26.11
CA THR A 196 16.39 -10.29 -25.12
C THR A 196 16.05 -9.08 -24.23
N SER A 197 16.21 -9.24 -22.92
CA SER A 197 16.02 -8.11 -21.98
C SER A 197 17.24 -7.91 -21.09
N THR A 198 17.56 -6.64 -20.82
CA THR A 198 18.58 -6.21 -19.85
C THR A 198 17.88 -5.42 -18.76
N ASN A 199 18.03 -5.86 -17.51
CA ASN A 199 17.51 -5.13 -16.35
C ASN A 199 18.58 -4.21 -15.78
N ILE A 200 18.20 -2.96 -15.49
CA ILE A 200 19.02 -1.95 -14.82
C ILE A 200 18.22 -1.40 -13.64
N VAL A 201 18.60 -1.85 -12.46
CA VAL A 201 18.04 -1.36 -11.20
C VAL A 201 18.76 -0.06 -10.82
N TYR A 202 18.02 1.01 -10.59
CA TYR A 202 18.58 2.30 -10.21
C TYR A 202 18.12 2.72 -8.80
N ASN A 203 18.97 3.51 -8.13
CA ASN A 203 18.60 4.11 -6.85
C ASN A 203 17.69 5.33 -7.11
N PRO A 204 16.40 5.31 -6.66
CA PRO A 204 15.48 6.42 -6.89
C PRO A 204 15.89 7.73 -6.21
N GLN A 205 16.74 7.68 -5.19
CA GLN A 205 17.28 8.84 -4.49
C GLN A 205 18.53 9.43 -5.13
N ALA A 206 18.97 8.89 -6.28
CA ALA A 206 20.14 9.41 -6.97
C ALA A 206 19.91 10.84 -7.48
N ALA A 207 20.94 11.69 -7.36
CA ALA A 207 20.87 13.06 -7.87
C ALA A 207 20.76 13.09 -9.40
N GLU A 208 21.40 12.12 -10.07
CA GLU A 208 21.48 11.99 -11.54
C GLU A 208 21.53 10.51 -11.96
N PHE A 209 21.13 10.23 -13.19
CA PHE A 209 21.00 8.88 -13.76
C PHE A 209 21.90 8.65 -14.98
N SER A 210 22.92 9.48 -15.17
CA SER A 210 23.81 9.44 -16.35
C SER A 210 24.50 8.08 -16.53
N ALA A 211 24.93 7.46 -15.43
CA ALA A 211 25.59 6.16 -15.46
C ALA A 211 24.61 5.02 -15.84
N ASP A 212 23.38 5.05 -15.33
CA ASP A 212 22.37 4.01 -15.62
C ASP A 212 21.88 4.12 -17.06
N VAL A 213 21.68 5.33 -17.55
CA VAL A 213 21.36 5.57 -18.97
C VAL A 213 22.52 5.19 -19.89
N ALA A 214 23.78 5.40 -19.49
CA ALA A 214 24.94 4.92 -20.27
C ALA A 214 24.97 3.39 -20.37
N LYS A 215 24.63 2.66 -19.30
CA LYS A 215 24.46 1.18 -19.35
C LYS A 215 23.33 0.79 -20.31
N ALA A 216 22.19 1.49 -20.24
CA ALA A 216 21.08 1.26 -21.15
C ALA A 216 21.50 1.45 -22.62
N LYS A 217 22.20 2.52 -22.93
CA LYS A 217 22.74 2.80 -24.27
C LYS A 217 23.71 1.73 -24.75
N ALA A 218 24.59 1.25 -23.87
CA ALA A 218 25.55 0.20 -24.19
C ALA A 218 24.89 -1.13 -24.57
N ALA A 219 23.69 -1.42 -24.05
CA ALA A 219 22.89 -2.58 -24.41
C ALA A 219 22.25 -2.49 -25.81
N LYS A 220 22.30 -1.33 -26.47
CA LYS A 220 21.74 -1.06 -27.82
C LYS A 220 20.28 -1.50 -27.95
N PRO A 221 19.37 -1.03 -27.08
CA PRO A 221 17.98 -1.46 -27.09
C PRO A 221 17.22 -0.92 -28.31
N ASP A 222 16.21 -1.66 -28.74
CA ASP A 222 15.14 -1.19 -29.62
C ASP A 222 13.87 -0.76 -28.84
N ALA A 223 13.81 -1.11 -27.55
CA ALA A 223 12.78 -0.67 -26.62
C ALA A 223 13.37 -0.39 -25.22
N ILE A 224 12.84 0.64 -24.54
CA ILE A 224 13.19 0.96 -23.14
C ILE A 224 11.90 1.08 -22.35
N ALA A 225 11.78 0.35 -21.25
CA ALA A 225 10.75 0.57 -20.23
C ALA A 225 11.37 1.25 -19.01
N ILE A 226 10.72 2.30 -18.51
CA ILE A 226 11.12 2.99 -17.28
C ILE A 226 10.01 2.76 -16.25
N ILE A 227 10.35 2.09 -15.16
CA ILE A 227 9.46 1.79 -14.04
C ILE A 227 9.92 2.64 -12.86
N GLY A 228 9.10 3.61 -12.46
CA GLY A 228 9.50 4.54 -11.41
C GLY A 228 8.41 5.53 -11.05
N PHE A 229 8.80 6.56 -10.29
CA PHE A 229 7.92 7.61 -9.82
C PHE A 229 8.30 8.97 -10.48
N ASP A 230 8.38 10.06 -9.72
CA ASP A 230 8.68 11.40 -10.25
C ASP A 230 10.10 11.52 -10.83
N GLU A 231 11.05 10.70 -10.34
CA GLU A 231 12.43 10.67 -10.85
C GLU A 231 12.52 10.22 -12.31
N THR A 232 11.50 9.52 -12.83
CA THR A 232 11.45 9.09 -14.24
C THR A 232 11.61 10.24 -15.22
N ALA A 233 11.18 11.45 -14.86
CA ALA A 233 11.36 12.65 -15.68
C ALA A 233 12.84 12.99 -15.89
N LYS A 234 13.69 12.77 -14.88
CA LYS A 234 15.14 12.96 -14.98
C LYS A 234 15.79 11.89 -15.87
N ILE A 235 15.36 10.63 -15.69
CA ILE A 235 15.83 9.50 -16.51
C ILE A 235 15.46 9.75 -17.97
N PHE A 236 14.22 10.15 -18.24
CA PHE A 236 13.74 10.45 -19.58
C PHE A 236 14.54 11.59 -20.23
N THR A 237 14.83 12.64 -19.49
CA THR A 237 15.67 13.76 -19.95
C THR A 237 17.09 13.28 -20.30
N GLU A 238 17.67 12.40 -19.48
CA GLU A 238 19.00 11.86 -19.71
C GLU A 238 19.06 10.90 -20.91
N LEU A 239 17.98 10.11 -21.17
CA LEU A 239 17.85 9.30 -22.39
C LEU A 239 17.93 10.18 -23.65
N ILE A 240 17.24 11.31 -23.67
CA ILE A 240 17.26 12.27 -24.78
C ILE A 240 18.68 12.84 -24.96
N LYS A 241 19.30 13.28 -23.86
CA LYS A 241 20.66 13.86 -23.88
C LYS A 241 21.71 12.88 -24.41
N GLN A 242 21.57 11.59 -24.09
CA GLN A 242 22.49 10.55 -24.56
C GLN A 242 22.13 9.98 -25.94
N GLY A 243 21.06 10.48 -26.59
CA GLY A 243 20.67 10.13 -27.96
C GLY A 243 19.98 8.78 -28.09
N ILE A 244 19.31 8.31 -27.03
CA ILE A 244 18.45 7.12 -27.00
C ILE A 244 17.04 7.46 -26.46
N GLY A 245 16.61 8.71 -26.65
CA GLY A 245 15.27 9.16 -26.31
C GLY A 245 14.18 8.57 -27.20
N PRO A 246 12.90 8.90 -26.96
CA PRO A 246 11.74 8.27 -27.62
C PRO A 246 11.66 8.55 -29.13
N ASP A 247 12.41 9.51 -29.65
CA ASP A 247 12.58 9.75 -31.09
C ASP A 247 13.53 8.74 -31.77
N LYS A 248 14.28 7.95 -31.01
CA LYS A 248 15.27 6.96 -31.47
C LYS A 248 14.95 5.55 -31.01
N VAL A 249 14.47 5.40 -29.79
CA VAL A 249 14.19 4.12 -29.17
C VAL A 249 12.76 4.17 -28.59
N LYS A 250 11.94 3.18 -28.90
CA LYS A 250 10.59 3.10 -28.36
C LYS A 250 10.63 3.07 -26.83
N THR A 251 9.92 4.00 -26.19
CA THR A 251 9.99 4.18 -24.72
C THR A 251 8.62 4.01 -24.09
N TYR A 252 8.57 3.23 -23.02
CA TYR A 252 7.39 2.94 -22.20
C TYR A 252 7.61 3.53 -20.81
N LEU A 253 6.65 4.29 -20.30
CA LEU A 253 6.63 4.82 -18.93
C LEU A 253 5.56 4.05 -18.15
N VAL A 254 5.93 3.60 -16.95
CA VAL A 254 5.08 2.75 -16.11
C VAL A 254 5.08 3.23 -14.67
#